data_126437ea8c38ae69f3f0d9256f7f05dc
#
_entry.id   126437ea8c38ae69f3f0d9256f7f05dc
#
_cell.length_a   1.000
_cell.length_b   1.000
_cell.length_c   1.000
_cell.angle_alpha   90.00
_cell.angle_beta   90.00
_cell.angle_gamma   90.00
#
_symmetry.space_group_name_H-M   'P 1'
#
loop_
_entity.id
_entity.type
_entity.pdbx_description
1 polymer ?
#
loop_
_entity_poly.entity_id
_entity_poly.type
_entity_poly.pdbx_seq_one_letter_code
_entity_poly.pdbx_strand_id
1 'polypeptide(L)'
;MKGNDRLNPTIFHTRYVHLTQLRDATIKTINELTASDKNLLLVDFGCGDMPYRSVIEPKVGKYLGVDLEMNPKAEHHIGFDSKTTLPDNYCDIVLSNQVLEHVDTPSGYLQEAYRILKPGGNIILTTHGYWFYHPTPNDYWRWTSAGLRKTVEAEGFEIKSFHGIMGLAASGLQLLQDAIGVKLPKFLLAPFALVMQGMISMFNKINSQEQRDRDASLYVVIAQKPKG
;
A
#
# COMPACT_ATOMS: atom_id res chain seq x y z
N MET A 1 11.85 -0.39 8.85
CA MET A 1 11.25 -1.74 9.06
C MET A 1 11.94 -2.69 8.08
N LYS A 2 12.40 -3.87 8.50
CA LYS A 2 13.03 -4.82 7.55
C LYS A 2 11.93 -5.44 6.67
N GLY A 3 12.22 -5.71 5.38
CA GLY A 3 11.23 -6.25 4.44
C GLY A 3 10.55 -7.53 4.91
N ASN A 4 11.25 -8.38 5.66
CA ASN A 4 10.69 -9.61 6.24
C ASN A 4 9.58 -9.33 7.29
N ASP A 5 9.64 -8.21 8.00
CA ASP A 5 8.63 -7.87 9.01
C ASP A 5 7.28 -7.53 8.38
N ARG A 6 7.26 -7.04 7.13
CA ARG A 6 6.02 -6.74 6.38
C ARG A 6 5.36 -8.01 5.86
N LEU A 7 6.14 -9.00 5.43
CA LEU A 7 5.59 -10.27 4.92
C LEU A 7 5.17 -11.20 6.07
N ASN A 8 6.00 -11.31 7.11
CA ASN A 8 5.80 -12.23 8.23
C ASN A 8 5.89 -11.52 9.59
N PRO A 9 4.97 -10.60 9.91
CA PRO A 9 4.97 -9.93 11.20
C PRO A 9 4.71 -10.95 12.31
N THR A 10 5.43 -10.83 13.43
CA THR A 10 5.14 -11.63 14.63
C THR A 10 3.97 -11.03 15.41
N ILE A 11 3.27 -11.84 16.21
CA ILE A 11 2.17 -11.38 17.07
C ILE A 11 2.60 -10.33 18.12
N PHE A 12 3.90 -10.20 18.38
CA PHE A 12 4.48 -9.21 19.28
C PHE A 12 4.81 -7.89 18.57
N HIS A 13 4.62 -7.82 17.25
CA HIS A 13 4.86 -6.60 16.49
C HIS A 13 3.75 -5.58 16.74
N THR A 14 4.12 -4.33 17.07
CA THR A 14 3.18 -3.23 17.38
C THR A 14 2.21 -2.88 16.25
N ARG A 15 2.40 -3.42 15.05
CA ARG A 15 1.56 -3.23 13.86
C ARG A 15 1.13 -4.55 13.24
N TYR A 16 1.00 -5.59 14.05
CA TYR A 16 0.68 -6.93 13.57
C TYR A 16 -0.60 -6.96 12.73
N VAL A 17 -1.70 -6.42 13.25
CA VAL A 17 -3.01 -6.41 12.55
C VAL A 17 -2.92 -5.61 11.25
N HIS A 18 -2.29 -4.44 11.29
CA HIS A 18 -2.10 -3.59 10.10
C HIS A 18 -1.31 -4.32 9.00
N LEU A 19 -0.15 -4.88 9.36
CA LEU A 19 0.74 -5.53 8.39
C LEU A 19 0.14 -6.82 7.81
N THR A 20 -0.53 -7.62 8.63
CA THR A 20 -1.19 -8.85 8.16
C THR A 20 -2.33 -8.54 7.21
N GLN A 21 -3.18 -7.56 7.53
CA GLN A 21 -4.30 -7.19 6.66
C GLN A 21 -3.83 -6.55 5.35
N LEU A 22 -2.81 -5.69 5.38
CA LEU A 22 -2.21 -5.11 4.18
C LEU A 22 -1.62 -6.19 3.27
N ARG A 23 -0.81 -7.10 3.85
CA ARG A 23 -0.24 -8.25 3.14
C ARG A 23 -1.33 -9.08 2.47
N ASP A 24 -2.33 -9.49 3.26
CA ASP A 24 -3.38 -10.39 2.79
C ASP A 24 -4.23 -9.74 1.68
N ALA A 25 -4.55 -8.46 1.81
CA ALA A 25 -5.25 -7.70 0.78
C ALA A 25 -4.41 -7.57 -0.50
N THR A 26 -3.12 -7.24 -0.39
CA THR A 26 -2.20 -7.12 -1.54
C THR A 26 -2.08 -8.46 -2.27
N ILE A 27 -1.82 -9.55 -1.53
CA ILE A 27 -1.66 -10.89 -2.12
C ILE A 27 -2.97 -11.38 -2.75
N LYS A 28 -4.11 -11.14 -2.10
CA LYS A 28 -5.43 -11.48 -2.65
C LYS A 28 -5.67 -10.78 -3.97
N THR A 29 -5.45 -9.48 -4.02
CA THR A 29 -5.61 -8.67 -5.24
C THR A 29 -4.71 -9.16 -6.38
N ILE A 30 -3.44 -9.45 -6.09
CA ILE A 30 -2.53 -10.02 -7.09
C ILE A 30 -3.05 -11.36 -7.61
N ASN A 31 -3.50 -12.25 -6.72
CA ASN A 31 -4.06 -13.55 -7.12
C ASN A 31 -5.28 -13.40 -8.04
N GLU A 32 -6.16 -12.45 -7.75
CA GLU A 32 -7.35 -12.17 -8.57
C GLU A 32 -6.96 -11.66 -9.97
N LEU A 33 -6.02 -10.72 -10.05
CA LEU A 33 -5.59 -10.14 -11.32
C LEU A 33 -4.75 -11.10 -12.18
N THR A 34 -4.04 -12.05 -11.56
CA THR A 34 -3.18 -13.01 -12.26
C THR A 34 -3.82 -14.38 -12.49
N ALA A 35 -5.08 -14.55 -12.07
CA ALA A 35 -5.77 -15.84 -12.13
C ALA A 35 -5.91 -16.41 -13.55
N SER A 36 -6.14 -15.53 -14.54
CA SER A 36 -6.37 -15.90 -15.94
C SER A 36 -5.10 -15.85 -16.81
N ASP A 37 -4.10 -15.08 -16.40
CA ASP A 37 -2.84 -14.91 -17.15
C ASP A 37 -1.68 -14.71 -16.17
N LYS A 38 -0.66 -15.53 -16.29
CA LYS A 38 0.58 -15.44 -15.50
C LYS A 38 1.73 -14.76 -16.25
N ASN A 39 1.55 -14.40 -17.51
CA ASN A 39 2.58 -13.74 -18.31
C ASN A 39 2.55 -12.21 -18.18
N LEU A 40 1.84 -11.69 -17.18
CA LEU A 40 1.72 -10.26 -16.95
C LEU A 40 3.04 -9.66 -16.48
N LEU A 41 3.33 -8.43 -16.93
CA LEU A 41 4.44 -7.64 -16.43
C LEU A 41 3.94 -6.75 -15.30
N LEU A 42 4.54 -6.89 -14.11
CA LEU A 42 4.25 -6.07 -12.94
C LEU A 42 5.42 -5.12 -12.65
N VAL A 43 5.10 -3.85 -12.48
CA VAL A 43 6.01 -2.81 -11.98
C VAL A 43 5.63 -2.50 -10.53
N ASP A 44 6.55 -2.77 -9.59
CA ASP A 44 6.45 -2.35 -8.18
C ASP A 44 7.01 -0.92 -8.08
N PHE A 45 6.12 0.05 -8.06
CA PHE A 45 6.40 1.48 -8.23
C PHE A 45 6.53 2.15 -6.87
N GLY A 46 7.76 2.45 -6.46
CA GLY A 46 8.14 2.76 -5.09
C GLY A 46 8.41 1.47 -4.29
N CYS A 47 9.21 0.57 -4.85
CA CYS A 47 9.33 -0.81 -4.40
C CYS A 47 9.96 -0.98 -3.01
N GLY A 48 10.73 -0.01 -2.52
CA GLY A 48 11.46 -0.08 -1.26
C GLY A 48 12.30 -1.35 -1.15
N ASP A 49 12.09 -2.09 -0.08
CA ASP A 49 12.75 -3.40 0.17
C ASP A 49 12.09 -4.57 -0.58
N MET A 50 11.09 -4.33 -1.41
CA MET A 50 10.29 -5.33 -2.14
C MET A 50 9.74 -6.45 -1.22
N PRO A 51 9.02 -6.11 -0.14
CA PRO A 51 8.66 -7.08 0.90
C PRO A 51 7.81 -8.25 0.41
N TYR A 52 7.07 -8.07 -0.68
CA TYR A 52 6.17 -9.08 -1.24
C TYR A 52 6.71 -9.77 -2.49
N ARG A 53 7.92 -9.42 -2.96
CA ARG A 53 8.50 -9.97 -4.20
C ARG A 53 8.48 -11.50 -4.22
N SER A 54 8.92 -12.15 -3.14
CA SER A 54 9.02 -13.60 -3.06
C SER A 54 7.68 -14.35 -3.25
N VAL A 55 6.56 -13.69 -2.97
CA VAL A 55 5.21 -14.27 -3.12
C VAL A 55 4.48 -13.78 -4.36
N ILE A 56 4.91 -12.67 -4.96
CA ILE A 56 4.29 -12.09 -6.17
C ILE A 56 5.01 -12.57 -7.44
N GLU A 57 6.34 -12.56 -7.46
CA GLU A 57 7.15 -12.90 -8.64
C GLU A 57 6.81 -14.27 -9.25
N PRO A 58 6.52 -15.34 -8.48
CA PRO A 58 6.08 -16.62 -9.04
C PRO A 58 4.70 -16.60 -9.73
N LYS A 59 3.95 -15.51 -9.62
CA LYS A 59 2.57 -15.37 -10.14
C LYS A 59 2.48 -14.50 -11.39
N VAL A 60 3.58 -13.85 -11.77
CA VAL A 60 3.66 -12.95 -12.93
C VAL A 60 4.78 -13.40 -13.86
N GLY A 61 4.71 -12.99 -15.11
CA GLY A 61 5.76 -13.30 -16.09
C GLY A 61 7.04 -12.50 -15.85
N LYS A 62 6.89 -11.26 -15.33
CA LYS A 62 8.03 -10.41 -14.96
C LYS A 62 7.63 -9.49 -13.81
N TYR A 63 8.49 -9.39 -12.81
CA TYR A 63 8.42 -8.42 -11.72
C TYR A 63 9.58 -7.43 -11.86
N LEU A 64 9.31 -6.14 -11.86
CA LEU A 64 10.29 -5.08 -11.98
C LEU A 64 10.14 -4.10 -10.81
N GLY A 65 11.18 -3.97 -9.97
CA GLY A 65 11.23 -2.99 -8.89
C GLY A 65 11.71 -1.63 -9.40
N VAL A 66 10.92 -0.59 -9.13
CA VAL A 66 11.22 0.81 -9.50
C VAL A 66 11.19 1.67 -8.24
N ASP A 67 12.26 2.44 -7.97
CA ASP A 67 12.37 3.31 -6.81
C ASP A 67 13.33 4.48 -7.07
N LEU A 68 13.46 5.36 -6.09
CA LEU A 68 14.44 6.46 -6.13
C LEU A 68 15.86 5.94 -6.33
N GLU A 69 16.71 6.74 -6.94
CA GLU A 69 18.11 6.42 -7.27
C GLU A 69 18.93 5.97 -6.06
N MET A 70 18.54 6.43 -4.86
CA MET A 70 19.18 6.03 -3.60
C MET A 70 18.87 4.59 -3.15
N ASN A 71 17.90 3.91 -3.78
CA ASN A 71 17.59 2.51 -3.47
C ASN A 71 18.40 1.56 -4.37
N PRO A 72 19.48 0.93 -3.86
CA PRO A 72 20.34 0.05 -4.66
C PRO A 72 19.67 -1.29 -5.03
N LYS A 73 18.47 -1.58 -4.51
CA LYS A 73 17.70 -2.79 -4.81
C LYS A 73 16.77 -2.62 -6.01
N ALA A 74 16.48 -1.38 -6.39
CA ALA A 74 15.64 -1.09 -7.54
C ALA A 74 16.35 -1.45 -8.84
N GLU A 75 15.62 -2.05 -9.76
CA GLU A 75 16.12 -2.41 -11.10
C GLU A 75 15.99 -1.23 -12.08
N HIS A 76 15.04 -0.33 -11.81
CA HIS A 76 14.87 0.93 -12.51
C HIS A 76 14.70 2.08 -11.51
N HIS A 77 15.04 3.30 -11.96
CA HIS A 77 14.98 4.48 -11.10
C HIS A 77 13.92 5.47 -11.55
N ILE A 78 13.34 6.16 -10.55
CA ILE A 78 12.43 7.28 -10.74
C ILE A 78 13.03 8.52 -10.07
N GLY A 79 12.80 9.69 -10.66
CA GLY A 79 13.12 10.97 -10.04
C GLY A 79 12.16 11.36 -8.93
N PHE A 80 12.49 12.38 -8.14
CA PHE A 80 11.55 12.97 -7.17
C PHE A 80 10.31 13.59 -7.83
N ASP A 81 10.40 13.90 -9.13
CA ASP A 81 9.27 14.30 -9.97
C ASP A 81 8.36 13.15 -10.38
N SER A 82 8.63 11.96 -9.87
CA SER A 82 7.93 10.70 -10.17
C SER A 82 8.04 10.22 -11.63
N LYS A 83 8.99 10.73 -12.41
CA LYS A 83 9.19 10.31 -13.82
C LYS A 83 10.16 9.15 -13.92
N THR A 84 9.87 8.21 -14.84
CA THR A 84 10.73 7.07 -15.17
C THR A 84 11.14 7.11 -16.64
N THR A 85 12.16 6.33 -16.98
CA THR A 85 12.55 6.10 -18.39
C THR A 85 11.79 4.92 -19.02
N LEU A 86 10.85 4.28 -18.31
CA LEU A 86 10.03 3.21 -18.87
C LEU A 86 9.14 3.76 -19.99
N PRO A 87 8.94 2.98 -21.08
CA PRO A 87 8.10 3.44 -22.19
C PRO A 87 6.61 3.53 -21.80
N ASP A 88 5.84 4.24 -22.62
CA ASP A 88 4.38 4.25 -22.53
C ASP A 88 3.82 2.84 -22.74
N ASN A 89 2.73 2.52 -22.03
CA ASN A 89 2.02 1.24 -22.17
C ASN A 89 2.94 0.02 -21.97
N TYR A 90 3.85 0.09 -21.02
CA TYR A 90 4.88 -0.91 -20.77
C TYR A 90 4.38 -2.11 -19.97
N CYS A 91 3.61 -1.90 -18.91
CA CYS A 91 3.24 -2.95 -17.97
C CYS A 91 1.73 -3.20 -17.88
N ASP A 92 1.39 -4.37 -17.39
CA ASP A 92 -0.01 -4.80 -17.19
C ASP A 92 -0.52 -4.43 -15.79
N ILE A 93 0.38 -4.43 -14.80
CA ILE A 93 0.07 -4.10 -13.41
C ILE A 93 1.11 -3.12 -12.87
N VAL A 94 0.65 -2.06 -12.23
CA VAL A 94 1.43 -1.22 -11.33
C VAL A 94 1.04 -1.54 -9.90
N LEU A 95 2.00 -1.93 -9.07
CA LEU A 95 1.84 -2.05 -7.63
C LEU A 95 2.43 -0.80 -6.97
N SER A 96 1.61 -0.03 -6.27
CA SER A 96 2.01 1.13 -5.46
C SER A 96 1.63 0.87 -4.01
N ASN A 97 2.56 0.39 -3.21
CA ASN A 97 2.27 -0.08 -1.87
C ASN A 97 2.86 0.84 -0.80
N GLN A 98 2.03 1.70 -0.22
CA GLN A 98 2.42 2.71 0.78
C GLN A 98 3.48 3.68 0.22
N VAL A 99 3.17 4.31 -0.90
CA VAL A 99 4.04 5.26 -1.61
C VAL A 99 3.38 6.63 -1.76
N LEU A 100 2.07 6.67 -2.07
CA LEU A 100 1.38 7.91 -2.44
C LEU A 100 1.40 8.98 -1.33
N GLU A 101 1.53 8.57 -0.08
CA GLU A 101 1.69 9.47 1.07
C GLU A 101 3.05 10.18 1.12
N HIS A 102 4.06 9.65 0.41
CA HIS A 102 5.45 10.10 0.44
C HIS A 102 5.86 10.98 -0.75
N VAL A 103 5.03 11.03 -1.80
CA VAL A 103 5.35 11.77 -3.02
C VAL A 103 4.98 13.25 -2.89
N ASP A 104 5.78 14.13 -3.49
CA ASP A 104 5.52 15.57 -3.48
C ASP A 104 4.22 15.92 -4.21
N THR A 105 3.99 15.30 -5.36
CA THR A 105 2.86 15.56 -6.23
C THR A 105 2.11 14.26 -6.55
N PRO A 106 1.06 13.90 -5.78
CA PRO A 106 0.27 12.70 -6.03
C PRO A 106 -0.27 12.57 -7.45
N SER A 107 -0.70 13.69 -8.03
CA SER A 107 -1.18 13.77 -9.41
C SER A 107 -0.08 13.35 -10.40
N GLY A 108 1.11 13.94 -10.30
CA GLY A 108 2.26 13.59 -11.16
C GLY A 108 2.67 12.11 -11.06
N TYR A 109 2.63 11.56 -9.84
CA TYR A 109 2.91 10.14 -9.61
C TYR A 109 1.86 9.23 -10.27
N LEU A 110 0.58 9.56 -10.13
CA LEU A 110 -0.51 8.79 -10.75
C LEU A 110 -0.51 8.92 -12.27
N GLN A 111 -0.18 10.11 -12.82
CA GLN A 111 -0.01 10.31 -14.27
C GLN A 111 1.10 9.43 -14.83
N GLU A 112 2.22 9.32 -14.13
CA GLU A 112 3.31 8.44 -14.56
C GLU A 112 2.92 6.97 -14.49
N ALA A 113 2.26 6.54 -13.41
CA ALA A 113 1.69 5.19 -13.31
C ALA A 113 0.70 4.90 -14.45
N TYR A 114 -0.16 5.87 -14.78
CA TYR A 114 -1.09 5.77 -15.90
C TYR A 114 -0.37 5.66 -17.26
N ARG A 115 0.69 6.47 -17.46
CA ARG A 115 1.47 6.46 -18.71
C ARG A 115 2.10 5.10 -18.98
N ILE A 116 2.74 4.51 -17.96
CA ILE A 116 3.43 3.20 -18.11
C ILE A 116 2.47 2.00 -18.16
N LEU A 117 1.21 2.14 -17.68
CA LEU A 117 0.21 1.08 -17.79
C LEU A 117 -0.29 0.95 -19.22
N LYS A 118 -0.45 -0.29 -19.69
CA LYS A 118 -1.17 -0.61 -20.93
C LYS A 118 -2.66 -0.24 -20.81
N PRO A 119 -3.34 0.08 -21.92
CA PRO A 119 -4.81 0.14 -21.92
C PRO A 119 -5.41 -1.17 -21.36
N GLY A 120 -6.31 -1.06 -20.40
CA GLY A 120 -6.86 -2.20 -19.66
C GLY A 120 -6.00 -2.70 -18.50
N GLY A 121 -4.78 -2.16 -18.31
CA GLY A 121 -3.91 -2.46 -17.18
C GLY A 121 -4.43 -1.90 -15.86
N ASN A 122 -3.98 -2.44 -14.74
CA ASN A 122 -4.48 -2.09 -13.41
C ASN A 122 -3.39 -1.50 -12.52
N ILE A 123 -3.75 -0.49 -11.74
CA ILE A 123 -2.97 -0.08 -10.57
C ILE A 123 -3.56 -0.68 -9.30
N ILE A 124 -2.71 -1.28 -8.48
CA ILE A 124 -3.00 -1.66 -7.09
C ILE A 124 -2.35 -0.60 -6.23
N LEU A 125 -3.15 0.28 -5.66
CA LEU A 125 -2.70 1.39 -4.85
C LEU A 125 -3.08 1.16 -3.40
N THR A 126 -2.11 1.21 -2.49
CA THR A 126 -2.39 1.25 -1.06
C THR A 126 -1.79 2.51 -0.45
N THR A 127 -2.53 3.18 0.44
CA THR A 127 -2.06 4.41 1.09
C THR A 127 -2.82 4.67 2.40
N HIS A 128 -2.29 5.56 3.24
CA HIS A 128 -2.83 5.83 4.55
C HIS A 128 -4.02 6.79 4.57
N GLY A 129 -5.07 6.39 5.34
CA GLY A 129 -6.07 7.31 5.88
C GLY A 129 -5.61 7.88 7.22
N TYR A 130 -6.11 7.33 8.34
CA TYR A 130 -5.70 7.74 9.70
C TYR A 130 -4.38 7.09 10.09
N TRP A 131 -3.28 7.85 10.11
CA TRP A 131 -1.97 7.34 10.47
C TRP A 131 -1.09 8.43 11.07
N PHE A 132 -0.10 8.03 11.87
CA PHE A 132 0.88 8.95 12.43
C PHE A 132 1.95 9.35 11.41
N TYR A 133 2.70 10.40 11.72
CA TYR A 133 3.81 10.89 10.90
C TYR A 133 4.97 9.87 10.88
N HIS A 134 5.43 9.47 9.69
CA HIS A 134 6.50 8.46 9.50
C HIS A 134 7.33 8.70 8.23
N PRO A 135 8.21 9.70 8.21
CA PRO A 135 8.96 10.11 7.02
C PRO A 135 9.86 8.99 6.49
N THR A 136 9.74 8.68 5.18
CA THR A 136 10.56 7.69 4.49
C THR A 136 10.62 7.98 2.97
N PRO A 137 11.41 8.93 2.48
CA PRO A 137 12.11 9.99 3.21
C PRO A 137 11.20 11.12 3.71
N ASN A 138 10.09 11.35 3.05
CA ASN A 138 9.08 12.38 3.35
C ASN A 138 7.77 11.72 3.78
N ASP A 139 6.82 12.50 4.29
CA ASP A 139 5.49 12.02 4.65
C ASP A 139 4.52 13.21 4.62
N TYR A 140 3.80 13.36 3.51
CA TYR A 140 3.04 14.57 3.21
C TYR A 140 1.53 14.39 3.32
N TRP A 141 1.00 13.20 2.99
CA TRP A 141 -0.41 13.05 2.70
C TRP A 141 -1.12 12.06 3.62
N ARG A 142 -2.34 12.41 4.00
CA ARG A 142 -3.35 11.52 4.59
C ARG A 142 -4.65 11.69 3.82
N TRP A 143 -5.29 10.57 3.54
CA TRP A 143 -6.40 10.57 2.62
C TRP A 143 -7.74 10.34 3.34
N THR A 144 -8.77 11.11 2.99
CA THR A 144 -10.14 10.69 3.14
C THR A 144 -10.50 9.76 1.98
N SER A 145 -11.47 8.88 2.16
CA SER A 145 -11.95 8.02 1.07
C SER A 145 -12.40 8.81 -0.17
N ALA A 146 -13.14 9.91 0.04
CA ALA A 146 -13.59 10.78 -1.03
C ALA A 146 -12.44 11.52 -1.73
N GLY A 147 -11.47 12.02 -0.96
CA GLY A 147 -10.30 12.70 -1.50
C GLY A 147 -9.45 11.77 -2.37
N LEU A 148 -9.18 10.54 -1.89
CA LEU A 148 -8.41 9.56 -2.63
C LEU A 148 -9.10 9.14 -3.94
N ARG A 149 -10.42 8.87 -3.89
CA ARG A 149 -11.21 8.57 -5.10
C ARG A 149 -11.10 9.69 -6.13
N LYS A 150 -11.38 10.93 -5.70
CA LYS A 150 -11.30 12.11 -6.57
C LYS A 150 -9.92 12.25 -7.21
N THR A 151 -8.85 12.03 -6.46
CA THR A 151 -7.48 12.15 -6.96
C THR A 151 -7.16 11.07 -7.99
N VAL A 152 -7.55 9.82 -7.74
CA VAL A 152 -7.31 8.69 -8.67
C VAL A 152 -8.12 8.87 -9.97
N GLU A 153 -9.40 9.24 -9.85
CA GLU A 153 -10.30 9.42 -10.99
C GLU A 153 -9.93 10.65 -11.85
N ALA A 154 -9.40 11.71 -11.23
CA ALA A 154 -8.93 12.90 -11.95
C ALA A 154 -7.78 12.61 -12.93
N GLU A 155 -7.01 11.55 -12.70
CA GLU A 155 -5.92 11.13 -13.58
C GLU A 155 -6.37 10.10 -14.64
N GLY A 156 -7.67 9.93 -14.84
CA GLY A 156 -8.25 9.11 -15.89
C GLY A 156 -8.44 7.63 -15.54
N PHE A 157 -8.16 7.24 -14.31
CA PHE A 157 -8.41 5.87 -13.85
C PHE A 157 -9.88 5.61 -13.57
N GLU A 158 -10.33 4.39 -13.84
CA GLU A 158 -11.63 3.87 -13.39
C GLU A 158 -11.43 3.01 -12.14
N ILE A 159 -12.00 3.41 -11.01
CA ILE A 159 -11.92 2.61 -9.78
C ILE A 159 -12.79 1.36 -9.91
N LYS A 160 -12.18 0.18 -9.85
CA LYS A 160 -12.86 -1.12 -9.88
C LYS A 160 -13.17 -1.65 -8.49
N SER A 161 -12.33 -1.34 -7.51
CA SER A 161 -12.51 -1.75 -6.12
C SER A 161 -11.86 -0.74 -5.18
N PHE A 162 -12.51 -0.51 -4.04
CA PHE A 162 -12.02 0.41 -3.02
C PHE A 162 -12.36 -0.15 -1.63
N HIS A 163 -11.35 -0.55 -0.87
CA HIS A 163 -11.52 -1.19 0.43
C HIS A 163 -10.73 -0.49 1.51
N GLY A 164 -11.41 -0.19 2.61
CA GLY A 164 -10.77 0.26 3.84
C GLY A 164 -10.35 -0.90 4.73
N ILE A 165 -9.16 -0.78 5.30
CA ILE A 165 -8.58 -1.72 6.25
C ILE A 165 -8.41 -1.00 7.58
N MET A 166 -8.76 -1.67 8.68
CA MET A 166 -8.79 -1.12 10.04
C MET A 166 -9.70 0.12 10.12
N GLY A 167 -10.97 -0.14 10.41
CA GLY A 167 -11.98 0.91 10.61
C GLY A 167 -11.67 1.80 11.80
N LEU A 168 -12.51 2.79 12.04
CA LEU A 168 -12.27 3.91 12.97
C LEU A 168 -11.90 3.45 14.39
N ALA A 169 -12.58 2.42 14.93
CA ALA A 169 -12.30 1.90 16.27
C ALA A 169 -10.90 1.27 16.38
N ALA A 170 -10.53 0.43 15.40
CA ALA A 170 -9.21 -0.19 15.33
C ALA A 170 -8.10 0.84 15.08
N SER A 171 -8.35 1.83 14.22
CA SER A 171 -7.43 2.95 13.96
C SER A 171 -7.16 3.77 15.20
N GLY A 172 -8.21 4.11 15.97
CA GLY A 172 -8.07 4.85 17.23
C GLY A 172 -7.23 4.09 18.26
N LEU A 173 -7.45 2.77 18.41
CA LEU A 173 -6.64 1.94 19.30
C LEU A 173 -5.19 1.82 18.82
N GLN A 174 -4.94 1.74 17.51
CA GLN A 174 -3.58 1.72 16.98
C GLN A 174 -2.84 3.02 17.26
N LEU A 175 -3.48 4.17 17.05
CA LEU A 175 -2.89 5.48 17.36
C LEU A 175 -2.62 5.64 18.86
N LEU A 176 -3.54 5.17 19.72
CA LEU A 176 -3.34 5.14 21.17
C LEU A 176 -2.16 4.25 21.57
N GLN A 177 -2.07 3.06 20.97
CA GLN A 177 -0.93 2.15 21.20
C GLN A 177 0.40 2.81 20.81
N ASP A 178 0.47 3.47 19.66
CA ASP A 178 1.69 4.11 19.18
C ASP A 178 2.07 5.29 20.11
N ALA A 179 1.10 6.09 20.58
CA ALA A 179 1.32 7.22 21.48
C ALA A 179 1.84 6.76 22.87
N ILE A 180 1.38 5.63 23.37
CA ILE A 180 1.85 5.06 24.65
C ILE A 180 3.18 4.34 24.47
N GLY A 181 3.31 3.57 23.39
CA GLY A 181 4.45 2.69 23.11
C GLY A 181 5.79 3.41 23.08
N VAL A 182 5.84 4.65 22.56
CA VAL A 182 7.07 5.46 22.54
C VAL A 182 7.62 5.83 23.91
N LYS A 183 6.78 5.73 24.96
CA LYS A 183 7.16 6.05 26.36
C LYS A 183 7.46 4.81 27.20
N LEU A 184 7.19 3.61 26.67
CA LEU A 184 7.37 2.38 27.42
C LEU A 184 8.81 1.88 27.39
N PRO A 185 9.31 1.31 28.52
CA PRO A 185 10.55 0.56 28.53
C PRO A 185 10.51 -0.62 27.54
N LYS A 186 11.64 -0.91 26.88
CA LYS A 186 11.72 -1.93 25.81
C LYS A 186 11.17 -3.31 26.23
N PHE A 187 11.38 -3.72 27.49
CA PHE A 187 10.91 -5.02 27.97
C PHE A 187 9.38 -5.11 28.12
N LEU A 188 8.68 -3.97 28.21
CA LEU A 188 7.21 -3.92 28.26
C LEU A 188 6.56 -3.81 26.88
N LEU A 189 7.32 -3.49 25.82
CA LEU A 189 6.73 -3.27 24.48
C LEU A 189 6.07 -4.54 23.91
N ALA A 190 6.71 -5.70 24.05
CA ALA A 190 6.16 -6.95 23.50
C ALA A 190 4.85 -7.39 24.20
N PRO A 191 4.75 -7.50 25.54
CA PRO A 191 3.49 -7.83 26.18
C PRO A 191 2.42 -6.75 25.97
N PHE A 192 2.79 -5.47 25.96
CA PHE A 192 1.86 -4.37 25.65
C PHE A 192 1.32 -4.50 24.21
N ALA A 193 2.21 -4.73 23.23
CA ALA A 193 1.81 -4.94 21.84
C ALA A 193 0.85 -6.13 21.72
N LEU A 194 1.12 -7.25 22.36
CA LEU A 194 0.25 -8.43 22.32
C LEU A 194 -1.17 -8.10 22.78
N VAL A 195 -1.31 -7.41 23.92
CA VAL A 195 -2.62 -7.01 24.44
C VAL A 195 -3.32 -6.03 23.50
N MET A 196 -2.63 -4.99 23.09
CA MET A 196 -3.20 -3.96 22.21
C MET A 196 -3.58 -4.53 20.83
N GLN A 197 -2.75 -5.37 20.23
CA GLN A 197 -3.06 -5.99 18.92
C GLN A 197 -4.25 -6.97 19.04
N GLY A 198 -4.40 -7.65 20.17
CA GLY A 198 -5.61 -8.43 20.49
C GLY A 198 -6.87 -7.56 20.52
N MET A 199 -6.82 -6.42 21.23
CA MET A 199 -7.90 -5.43 21.26
C MET A 199 -8.19 -4.85 19.88
N ILE A 200 -7.17 -4.42 19.14
CA ILE A 200 -7.30 -3.90 17.78
C ILE A 200 -7.98 -4.91 16.87
N SER A 201 -7.58 -6.19 16.93
CA SER A 201 -8.20 -7.26 16.15
C SER A 201 -9.68 -7.47 16.49
N MET A 202 -10.04 -7.41 17.77
CA MET A 202 -11.42 -7.52 18.23
C MET A 202 -12.25 -6.30 17.77
N PHE A 203 -11.76 -5.11 18.00
CA PHE A 203 -12.48 -3.87 17.67
C PHE A 203 -12.56 -3.60 16.16
N ASN A 204 -11.65 -4.17 15.37
CA ASN A 204 -11.75 -4.09 13.91
C ASN A 204 -13.02 -4.78 13.36
N LYS A 205 -13.62 -5.69 14.11
CA LYS A 205 -14.88 -6.37 13.75
C LYS A 205 -16.13 -5.53 14.02
N ILE A 206 -16.04 -4.46 14.79
CA ILE A 206 -17.16 -3.56 15.11
C ILE A 206 -17.63 -2.80 13.87
N ASN A 207 -16.69 -2.34 13.05
CA ASN A 207 -17.02 -1.62 11.84
C ASN A 207 -17.40 -2.57 10.70
N SER A 208 -18.51 -2.30 10.03
CA SER A 208 -18.87 -2.98 8.77
C SER A 208 -17.86 -2.65 7.66
N GLN A 209 -17.86 -3.41 6.56
CA GLN A 209 -16.97 -3.08 5.43
C GLN A 209 -17.28 -1.69 4.86
N GLU A 210 -18.54 -1.34 4.71
CA GLU A 210 -18.98 -0.01 4.26
C GLU A 210 -18.43 1.12 5.16
N GLN A 211 -18.46 0.93 6.48
CA GLN A 211 -17.87 1.88 7.43
C GLN A 211 -16.35 1.99 7.28
N ARG A 212 -15.67 0.87 7.06
CA ARG A 212 -14.22 0.86 6.78
C ARG A 212 -13.88 1.52 5.47
N ASP A 213 -14.69 1.30 4.41
CA ASP A 213 -14.48 1.93 3.09
C ASP A 213 -14.64 3.44 3.15
N ARG A 214 -15.38 3.95 4.13
CA ARG A 214 -15.51 5.38 4.39
C ARG A 214 -14.37 5.92 5.25
N ASP A 215 -14.07 5.23 6.37
CA ASP A 215 -13.15 5.69 7.41
C ASP A 215 -12.21 4.55 7.86
N ALA A 216 -10.97 4.60 7.43
CA ALA A 216 -9.96 3.58 7.73
C ALA A 216 -8.56 4.15 7.97
N SER A 217 -7.68 3.36 8.56
CA SER A 217 -6.26 3.70 8.64
C SER A 217 -5.52 3.47 7.32
N LEU A 218 -6.06 2.60 6.46
CA LEU A 218 -5.45 2.20 5.21
C LEU A 218 -6.52 1.96 4.15
N TYR A 219 -6.28 2.43 2.95
CA TYR A 219 -7.09 2.14 1.77
C TYR A 219 -6.34 1.26 0.78
N VAL A 220 -7.05 0.30 0.18
CA VAL A 220 -6.61 -0.52 -0.94
C VAL A 220 -7.51 -0.22 -2.12
N VAL A 221 -6.93 0.29 -3.18
CA VAL A 221 -7.65 0.71 -4.39
C VAL A 221 -7.15 -0.11 -5.57
N ILE A 222 -8.07 -0.71 -6.30
CA ILE A 222 -7.81 -1.27 -7.62
C ILE A 222 -8.46 -0.34 -8.63
N ALA A 223 -7.63 0.26 -9.48
CA ALA A 223 -8.13 1.12 -10.54
C ALA A 223 -7.52 0.71 -11.89
N GLN A 224 -8.27 0.91 -12.96
CA GLN A 224 -7.92 0.45 -14.30
C GLN A 224 -7.73 1.63 -15.24
N LYS A 225 -6.70 1.57 -16.07
CA LYS A 225 -6.60 2.41 -17.25
C LYS A 225 -7.63 1.94 -18.28
N PRO A 226 -8.57 2.77 -18.73
CA PRO A 226 -9.57 2.38 -19.74
C PRO A 226 -8.94 1.72 -20.97
N LYS A 227 -9.71 0.84 -21.61
CA LYS A 227 -9.28 0.15 -22.85
C LYS A 227 -9.47 1.07 -24.04
N GLY A 228 -9.41 2.28 -24.03
CA GLY A 228 -9.53 3.14 -25.22
C GLY A 228 -10.64 2.75 -26.21
#